data_cc60a699fcabc44061e6c790791adcc3
#
_entry.id   cc60a699fcabc44061e6c790791adcc3
#
_cell.length_a   1.000
_cell.length_b   1.000
_cell.length_c   1.000
_cell.angle_alpha   90.00
_cell.angle_beta   90.00
_cell.angle_gamma   90.00
#
_symmetry.space_group_name_H-M   'P 1'
#
loop_
_entity.id
_entity.type
_entity.pdbx_description
1 polymer ?
#
loop_
_entity_poly.entity_id
_entity_poly.type
_entity_poly.pdbx_seq_one_letter_code
_entity_poly.pdbx_strand_id
1 'polypeptide(L)'
;MAVKLGVPLLLAPRDGAQNGAAAELPAELKRLAPRKILSFGESATRWARHESPDASVIAASGGRRGLAAAIDSRLSSIRPPAPLDSLLVLVPRGRTAASATARAAGARVLGVDTPDPRADHNLITTLARGEPGRVLALGTVFGPAERLRRRLDVAETGVELPGGGQVIFPGRRMVALYGHPGAPALGVLGEQPVRPAIARAKRLAGRYQRLVKEPVVPAFEIIATVASGSAGKDGDYSSEASVAALRPWVDAAGRAGVYVVLDLQPGRTDFLTQAKRYADLLAKPHVGLALDPEWRLHRGQRHLGQIGSVGAAEVNSVVAWLAKLSGDRKLPQKLLMLHQFRLSMIGDRKRIDTGRDELAVLIHADGFGGAGEKFNTWRNLRADPPQHVWWGWKNFYDEDRPMFTPARTVAIKPSPVFVSYQ
;
A
#
# COMPACT_ATOMS: atom_id res chain seq x y z
N MET A 1 24.57 -16.75 19.65
CA MET A 1 25.50 -17.89 19.62
C MET A 1 25.84 -18.29 18.21
N ALA A 2 24.85 -18.72 17.37
CA ALA A 2 25.11 -19.02 15.95
C ALA A 2 25.92 -17.93 15.25
N VAL A 3 25.54 -16.67 15.45
CA VAL A 3 26.26 -15.49 14.90
C VAL A 3 27.71 -15.42 15.38
N LYS A 4 27.97 -15.67 16.69
CA LYS A 4 29.33 -15.67 17.26
C LYS A 4 30.22 -16.75 16.63
N LEU A 5 29.63 -17.88 16.28
CA LEU A 5 30.33 -19.02 15.66
C LEU A 5 30.36 -18.99 14.13
N GLY A 6 29.59 -18.12 13.51
CA GLY A 6 29.42 -18.10 12.04
C GLY A 6 28.81 -19.38 11.47
N VAL A 7 27.90 -20.03 12.20
CA VAL A 7 27.29 -21.30 11.82
C VAL A 7 25.77 -21.17 11.69
N PRO A 8 25.11 -21.95 10.81
CA PRO A 8 23.67 -21.92 10.67
C PRO A 8 22.96 -22.39 11.95
N LEU A 9 21.79 -21.81 12.23
CA LEU A 9 20.88 -22.23 13.29
C LEU A 9 19.73 -23.03 12.67
N LEU A 10 19.69 -24.33 13.00
CA LEU A 10 18.58 -25.22 12.63
C LEU A 10 17.67 -25.44 13.85
N LEU A 11 16.38 -25.53 13.62
CA LEU A 11 15.40 -25.82 14.67
C LEU A 11 14.98 -27.29 14.52
N ALA A 12 15.42 -28.14 15.42
CA ALA A 12 15.02 -29.54 15.45
C ALA A 12 13.49 -29.68 15.58
N PRO A 13 12.87 -30.67 14.93
CA PRO A 13 11.45 -30.95 15.08
C PRO A 13 11.10 -31.25 16.52
N ARG A 14 9.88 -30.92 16.94
CA ARG A 14 9.33 -31.44 18.19
C ARG A 14 8.98 -32.91 18.00
N ASP A 15 9.13 -33.71 19.06
CA ASP A 15 8.78 -35.13 19.03
C ASP A 15 7.36 -35.29 18.50
N GLY A 16 7.19 -36.10 17.42
CA GLY A 16 5.91 -36.33 16.73
C GLY A 16 5.48 -35.32 15.65
N ALA A 17 6.24 -34.27 15.39
CA ALA A 17 5.91 -33.32 14.32
C ALA A 17 6.49 -33.78 12.95
N GLN A 18 5.63 -34.22 12.07
CA GLN A 18 5.96 -34.59 10.66
C GLN A 18 5.57 -33.50 9.64
N ASN A 19 5.59 -32.24 10.00
CA ASN A 19 5.13 -31.16 9.13
C ASN A 19 6.24 -30.62 8.23
N GLY A 20 5.93 -30.39 6.95
CA GLY A 20 6.72 -29.86 5.83
C GLY A 20 8.16 -29.37 6.06
N ALA A 21 8.34 -28.37 6.94
CA ALA A 21 9.69 -27.86 7.29
C ALA A 21 10.56 -28.87 8.05
N ALA A 22 9.96 -29.82 8.76
CA ALA A 22 10.69 -30.89 9.47
C ALA A 22 11.25 -31.94 8.49
N ALA A 23 10.62 -32.15 7.35
CA ALA A 23 11.06 -33.10 6.33
C ALA A 23 12.30 -32.60 5.54
N GLU A 24 12.54 -31.30 5.48
CA GLU A 24 13.68 -30.67 4.78
C GLU A 24 14.96 -30.66 5.63
N LEU A 25 14.84 -30.75 6.95
CA LEU A 25 15.98 -30.64 7.86
C LEU A 25 17.02 -31.75 7.73
N PRO A 26 16.67 -33.04 7.56
CA PRO A 26 17.63 -34.10 7.32
C PRO A 26 18.43 -33.87 6.03
N ALA A 27 17.76 -33.43 4.96
CA ALA A 27 18.42 -33.13 3.69
C ALA A 27 19.41 -31.95 3.84
N GLU A 28 19.03 -30.91 4.57
CA GLU A 28 19.90 -29.76 4.86
C GLU A 28 21.09 -30.17 5.73
N LEU A 29 20.87 -30.99 6.74
CA LEU A 29 21.95 -31.50 7.60
C LEU A 29 22.96 -32.32 6.78
N LYS A 30 22.47 -33.18 5.89
CA LYS A 30 23.29 -33.93 4.94
C LYS A 30 24.07 -33.02 3.99
N ARG A 31 23.43 -31.98 3.47
CA ARG A 31 24.05 -30.97 2.60
C ARG A 31 25.18 -30.22 3.31
N LEU A 32 24.97 -29.85 4.59
CA LEU A 32 25.96 -29.17 5.41
C LEU A 32 27.14 -30.05 5.81
N ALA A 33 26.97 -31.38 5.86
CA ALA A 33 27.97 -32.37 6.25
C ALA A 33 28.79 -31.94 7.50
N PRO A 34 28.16 -31.62 8.65
CA PRO A 34 28.84 -31.01 9.78
C PRO A 34 29.73 -32.04 10.46
N ARG A 35 30.96 -31.69 10.78
CA ARG A 35 31.84 -32.51 11.63
C ARG A 35 31.46 -32.42 13.11
N LYS A 36 30.90 -31.28 13.52
CA LYS A 36 30.45 -31.01 14.90
C LYS A 36 29.07 -30.36 14.88
N ILE A 37 28.16 -30.83 15.73
CA ILE A 37 26.84 -30.27 15.95
C ILE A 37 26.73 -29.82 17.41
N LEU A 38 26.48 -28.52 17.64
CA LEU A 38 26.12 -28.03 18.95
C LEU A 38 24.61 -28.10 19.13
N SER A 39 24.12 -29.02 19.95
CA SER A 39 22.69 -29.20 20.22
C SER A 39 22.28 -28.57 21.55
N PHE A 40 21.04 -28.08 21.59
CA PHE A 40 20.44 -27.48 22.78
C PHE A 40 19.07 -28.10 23.08
N GLY A 41 18.96 -28.78 24.18
CA GLY A 41 17.80 -29.56 24.61
C GLY A 41 17.90 -31.04 24.21
N GLU A 42 17.24 -31.89 25.00
CA GLU A 42 17.34 -33.36 24.85
C GLU A 42 16.78 -33.86 23.53
N SER A 43 15.60 -33.37 23.12
CA SER A 43 15.00 -33.76 21.83
C SER A 43 15.90 -33.39 20.65
N ALA A 44 16.46 -32.18 20.66
CA ALA A 44 17.39 -31.75 19.62
C ALA A 44 18.67 -32.59 19.62
N THR A 45 19.15 -33.01 20.79
CA THR A 45 20.34 -33.85 20.91
C THR A 45 20.09 -35.26 20.37
N ARG A 46 18.96 -35.88 20.72
CA ARG A 46 18.57 -37.19 20.22
C ARG A 46 18.40 -37.15 18.70
N TRP A 47 17.68 -36.16 18.19
CA TRP A 47 17.45 -35.96 16.77
C TRP A 47 18.78 -35.79 16.01
N ALA A 48 19.67 -34.91 16.47
CA ALA A 48 20.96 -34.67 15.84
C ALA A 48 21.85 -35.92 15.76
N ARG A 49 21.86 -36.76 16.81
CA ARG A 49 22.58 -38.02 16.82
C ARG A 49 22.01 -39.04 15.85
N HIS A 50 20.70 -39.06 15.70
CA HIS A 50 20.00 -39.95 14.74
C HIS A 50 20.29 -39.55 13.31
N GLU A 51 20.13 -38.26 12.98
CA GLU A 51 20.24 -37.76 11.58
C GLU A 51 21.69 -37.57 11.11
N SER A 52 22.65 -37.52 12.00
CA SER A 52 24.07 -37.32 11.67
C SER A 52 24.97 -38.18 12.56
N PRO A 53 24.97 -39.50 12.37
CA PRO A 53 25.74 -40.41 13.21
C PRO A 53 27.25 -40.18 13.13
N ASP A 54 27.77 -39.67 12.03
CA ASP A 54 29.18 -39.38 11.81
C ASP A 54 29.65 -38.06 12.45
N ALA A 55 28.71 -37.22 12.91
CA ALA A 55 29.03 -35.95 13.51
C ALA A 55 29.22 -36.06 15.03
N SER A 56 30.22 -35.34 15.56
CA SER A 56 30.38 -35.19 17.01
C SER A 56 29.29 -34.24 17.55
N VAL A 57 28.30 -34.79 18.26
CA VAL A 57 27.21 -34.02 18.86
C VAL A 57 27.58 -33.54 20.24
N ILE A 58 27.74 -32.22 20.41
CA ILE A 58 28.04 -31.54 21.64
C ILE A 58 26.73 -31.06 22.29
N ALA A 59 26.25 -31.74 23.31
CA ALA A 59 25.05 -31.31 24.03
C ALA A 59 25.38 -30.17 24.99
N ALA A 60 24.63 -29.08 24.89
CA ALA A 60 24.69 -27.96 25.82
C ALA A 60 23.49 -27.99 26.78
N SER A 61 23.74 -27.95 28.06
CA SER A 61 22.74 -27.87 29.14
C SER A 61 22.95 -26.62 29.98
N GLY A 62 22.00 -26.26 30.83
CA GLY A 62 22.17 -25.10 31.75
C GLY A 62 21.92 -23.71 31.12
N GLY A 63 21.07 -23.61 30.09
CA GLY A 63 20.66 -22.35 29.52
C GLY A 63 21.79 -21.59 28.80
N ARG A 64 21.74 -20.26 28.83
CA ARG A 64 22.74 -19.39 28.16
C ARG A 64 24.16 -19.59 28.66
N ARG A 65 24.35 -19.84 29.99
CA ARG A 65 25.68 -20.05 30.61
C ARG A 65 26.31 -21.35 30.17
N GLY A 66 25.55 -22.46 30.19
CA GLY A 66 26.05 -23.75 29.74
C GLY A 66 26.37 -23.79 28.25
N LEU A 67 25.55 -23.10 27.43
CA LEU A 67 25.84 -22.95 26.01
C LEU A 67 27.12 -22.13 25.76
N ALA A 68 27.35 -21.06 26.54
CA ALA A 68 28.58 -20.27 26.46
C ALA A 68 29.81 -21.11 26.82
N ALA A 69 29.75 -21.87 27.94
CA ALA A 69 30.84 -22.74 28.37
C ALA A 69 31.18 -23.83 27.34
N ALA A 70 30.15 -24.45 26.72
CA ALA A 70 30.37 -25.43 25.65
C ALA A 70 31.05 -24.85 24.40
N ILE A 71 30.75 -23.61 24.05
CA ILE A 71 31.42 -22.89 22.98
C ILE A 71 32.87 -22.60 23.35
N ASP A 72 33.10 -21.99 24.47
CA ASP A 72 34.43 -21.54 24.88
C ASP A 72 35.41 -22.71 25.09
N SER A 73 34.90 -23.86 25.55
CA SER A 73 35.76 -25.03 25.79
C SER A 73 36.00 -25.93 24.59
N ARG A 74 35.06 -25.98 23.63
CA ARG A 74 35.08 -26.97 22.53
C ARG A 74 35.05 -26.39 21.11
N LEU A 75 34.74 -25.11 20.99
CA LEU A 75 34.53 -24.43 19.68
C LEU A 75 35.28 -23.10 19.60
N SER A 76 36.21 -22.80 20.50
CA SER A 76 36.95 -21.53 20.58
C SER A 76 37.77 -21.17 19.32
N SER A 77 38.12 -22.17 18.50
CA SER A 77 38.86 -21.98 17.26
C SER A 77 38.00 -21.52 16.03
N ILE A 78 36.67 -21.55 16.20
CA ILE A 78 35.79 -21.16 15.11
C ILE A 78 35.69 -19.62 15.06
N ARG A 79 36.02 -19.05 13.91
CA ARG A 79 35.88 -17.62 13.67
C ARG A 79 34.63 -17.35 12.78
N PRO A 80 33.85 -16.31 13.06
CA PRO A 80 32.75 -15.91 12.17
C PRO A 80 33.31 -15.50 10.83
N PRO A 81 32.53 -15.67 9.73
CA PRO A 81 32.92 -15.18 8.41
C PRO A 81 33.01 -13.65 8.40
N ALA A 82 33.72 -13.11 7.43
CA ALA A 82 33.78 -11.67 7.21
C ALA A 82 32.38 -11.11 6.94
N PRO A 83 32.07 -9.87 7.34
CA PRO A 83 30.82 -9.23 7.01
C PRO A 83 30.57 -9.18 5.51
N LEU A 84 29.33 -9.44 5.11
CA LEU A 84 28.83 -9.30 3.75
C LEU A 84 28.07 -7.95 3.63
N ASP A 85 28.79 -6.84 3.67
CA ASP A 85 28.21 -5.49 3.74
C ASP A 85 27.33 -5.16 2.54
N SER A 86 27.61 -5.77 1.38
CA SER A 86 26.82 -5.60 0.15
C SER A 86 25.52 -6.43 0.12
N LEU A 87 25.25 -7.28 1.13
CA LEU A 87 24.06 -8.14 1.17
C LEU A 87 23.12 -7.75 2.32
N LEU A 88 21.90 -7.30 1.96
CA LEU A 88 20.80 -7.15 2.89
C LEU A 88 19.86 -8.35 2.81
N VAL A 89 19.55 -8.95 3.96
CA VAL A 89 18.59 -10.03 4.05
C VAL A 89 17.32 -9.53 4.75
N LEU A 90 16.21 -9.56 4.03
CA LEU A 90 14.88 -9.25 4.55
C LEU A 90 14.27 -10.52 5.15
N VAL A 91 13.81 -10.44 6.39
CA VAL A 91 13.21 -11.56 7.10
C VAL A 91 11.93 -11.09 7.78
N PRO A 92 10.80 -11.81 7.66
CA PRO A 92 9.61 -11.49 8.44
C PRO A 92 9.93 -11.48 9.94
N ARG A 93 9.44 -10.48 10.66
CA ARG A 93 9.68 -10.36 12.09
C ARG A 93 9.23 -11.64 12.82
N GLY A 94 10.02 -12.09 13.81
CA GLY A 94 9.76 -13.34 14.56
C GLY A 94 10.40 -14.61 13.95
N ARG A 95 10.99 -14.55 12.77
CA ARG A 95 11.74 -15.69 12.16
C ARG A 95 13.17 -15.75 12.69
N THR A 96 13.33 -16.16 13.94
CA THR A 96 14.59 -16.10 14.69
C THR A 96 15.69 -16.96 14.08
N ALA A 97 15.38 -18.18 13.60
CA ALA A 97 16.39 -19.08 13.03
C ALA A 97 16.93 -18.55 11.69
N ALA A 98 16.05 -18.12 10.78
CA ALA A 98 16.44 -17.53 9.51
C ALA A 98 17.31 -16.27 9.71
N SER A 99 16.90 -15.39 10.64
CA SER A 99 17.66 -14.19 11.00
C SER A 99 19.04 -14.54 11.58
N ALA A 100 19.12 -15.55 12.45
CA ALA A 100 20.38 -15.96 13.05
C ALA A 100 21.33 -16.59 12.02
N THR A 101 20.80 -17.42 11.13
CA THR A 101 21.58 -18.05 10.05
C THR A 101 22.14 -16.99 9.08
N ALA A 102 21.32 -16.05 8.65
CA ALA A 102 21.77 -14.98 7.76
C ALA A 102 22.86 -14.10 8.41
N ARG A 103 22.69 -13.72 9.69
CA ARG A 103 23.72 -12.98 10.43
C ARG A 103 24.99 -13.81 10.64
N ALA A 104 24.84 -15.12 10.88
CA ALA A 104 25.98 -16.02 11.03
C ALA A 104 26.79 -16.15 9.74
N ALA A 105 26.14 -16.01 8.58
CA ALA A 105 26.78 -15.92 7.27
C ALA A 105 27.43 -14.55 6.99
N GLY A 106 27.36 -13.61 7.93
CA GLY A 106 27.92 -12.27 7.77
C GLY A 106 27.00 -11.24 7.12
N ALA A 107 25.75 -11.61 6.77
CA ALA A 107 24.82 -10.70 6.13
C ALA A 107 24.20 -9.67 7.08
N ARG A 108 23.93 -8.47 6.55
CA ARG A 108 23.09 -7.48 7.22
C ARG A 108 21.62 -7.93 7.17
N VAL A 109 20.96 -8.04 8.32
CA VAL A 109 19.60 -8.57 8.41
C VAL A 109 18.64 -7.52 8.91
N LEU A 110 17.57 -7.29 8.16
CA LEU A 110 16.44 -6.44 8.54
C LEU A 110 15.18 -7.30 8.75
N GLY A 111 14.60 -7.21 9.95
CA GLY A 111 13.28 -7.79 10.24
C GLY A 111 12.19 -6.84 9.80
N VAL A 112 11.29 -7.30 8.94
CA VAL A 112 10.18 -6.49 8.41
C VAL A 112 8.84 -6.95 8.99
N ASP A 113 7.94 -5.99 9.22
CA ASP A 113 6.58 -6.25 9.69
C ASP A 113 5.61 -6.55 8.55
N THR A 114 5.91 -6.08 7.35
CA THR A 114 5.17 -6.31 6.12
C THR A 114 6.10 -6.83 5.02
N PRO A 115 5.60 -7.70 4.12
CA PRO A 115 6.41 -8.22 3.01
C PRO A 115 6.59 -7.20 1.87
N ASP A 116 5.96 -6.04 1.94
CA ASP A 116 6.16 -4.99 0.94
C ASP A 116 7.24 -3.99 1.40
N PRO A 117 8.42 -3.95 0.74
CA PRO A 117 9.50 -3.05 1.13
C PRO A 117 9.13 -1.57 1.03
N ARG A 118 8.12 -1.23 0.25
CA ARG A 118 7.63 0.13 0.06
C ARG A 118 6.86 0.68 1.27
N ALA A 119 6.48 -0.19 2.20
CA ALA A 119 5.73 0.20 3.40
C ALA A 119 6.62 0.52 4.61
N ASP A 120 7.94 0.29 4.53
CA ASP A 120 8.88 0.50 5.64
C ASP A 120 9.82 1.67 5.34
N HIS A 121 9.68 2.78 6.08
CA HIS A 121 10.49 3.98 5.94
C HIS A 121 11.99 3.72 6.10
N ASN A 122 12.38 2.89 7.08
CA ASN A 122 13.79 2.59 7.33
C ASN A 122 14.40 1.80 6.17
N LEU A 123 13.64 0.87 5.61
CA LEU A 123 14.06 0.11 4.44
C LEU A 123 14.17 1.00 3.21
N ILE A 124 13.16 1.85 2.94
CA ILE A 124 13.19 2.83 1.84
C ILE A 124 14.44 3.71 1.98
N THR A 125 14.69 4.28 3.15
CA THR A 125 15.85 5.14 3.40
C THR A 125 17.17 4.39 3.21
N THR A 126 17.25 3.13 3.62
CA THR A 126 18.43 2.28 3.46
C THR A 126 18.71 2.02 1.97
N LEU A 127 17.68 1.65 1.21
CA LEU A 127 17.79 1.35 -0.22
C LEU A 127 18.13 2.60 -1.04
N ALA A 128 17.52 3.74 -0.73
CA ALA A 128 17.75 5.01 -1.41
C ALA A 128 19.20 5.53 -1.29
N ARG A 129 19.95 5.07 -0.27
CA ARG A 129 21.38 5.40 -0.12
C ARG A 129 22.29 4.55 -1.02
N GLY A 130 21.73 3.64 -1.81
CA GLY A 130 22.49 2.70 -2.65
C GLY A 130 23.17 1.58 -1.87
N GLU A 131 22.84 1.38 -0.62
CA GLU A 131 23.27 0.29 0.26
C GLU A 131 22.08 -0.60 0.62
N PRO A 132 22.16 -1.86 0.34
CA PRO A 132 23.24 -2.73 -0.14
C PRO A 132 23.14 -3.00 -1.65
N GLY A 133 24.22 -3.53 -2.26
CA GLY A 133 24.23 -3.91 -3.68
C GLY A 133 23.33 -5.09 -4.04
N ARG A 134 22.93 -5.90 -3.06
CA ARG A 134 22.01 -7.06 -3.25
C ARG A 134 21.05 -7.20 -2.10
N VAL A 135 19.79 -7.57 -2.42
CA VAL A 135 18.74 -7.86 -1.45
C VAL A 135 18.29 -9.32 -1.62
N LEU A 136 18.25 -10.06 -0.52
CA LEU A 136 17.69 -11.41 -0.43
C LEU A 136 16.50 -11.38 0.53
N ALA A 137 15.35 -11.86 0.11
CA ALA A 137 14.18 -12.00 0.97
C ALA A 137 13.95 -13.47 1.34
N LEU A 138 13.84 -13.77 2.63
CA LEU A 138 13.63 -15.12 3.15
C LEU A 138 12.17 -15.34 3.54
N GLY A 139 11.48 -16.16 2.75
CA GLY A 139 10.10 -16.58 2.99
C GLY A 139 9.16 -16.31 1.83
N THR A 140 8.19 -17.20 1.63
CA THR A 140 7.20 -17.15 0.53
C THR A 140 6.25 -15.93 0.61
N VAL A 141 6.17 -15.28 1.77
CA VAL A 141 5.33 -14.08 1.98
C VAL A 141 5.72 -12.89 1.10
N PHE A 142 6.97 -12.84 0.62
CA PHE A 142 7.43 -11.79 -0.29
C PHE A 142 6.93 -11.96 -1.72
N GLY A 143 6.33 -13.13 -2.03
CA GLY A 143 5.81 -13.45 -3.36
C GLY A 143 6.91 -13.76 -4.40
N PRO A 144 6.56 -13.71 -5.69
CA PRO A 144 7.50 -13.96 -6.78
C PRO A 144 8.66 -12.94 -6.80
N ALA A 145 9.85 -13.41 -7.18
CA ALA A 145 11.07 -12.58 -7.19
C ALA A 145 10.94 -11.31 -8.07
N GLU A 146 10.27 -11.41 -9.22
CA GLU A 146 10.04 -10.26 -10.12
C GLU A 146 9.14 -9.19 -9.48
N ARG A 147 8.12 -9.61 -8.74
CA ARG A 147 7.26 -8.67 -8.01
C ARG A 147 8.04 -7.95 -6.92
N LEU A 148 8.83 -8.70 -6.14
CA LEU A 148 9.69 -8.12 -5.12
C LEU A 148 10.69 -7.14 -5.73
N ARG A 149 11.31 -7.50 -6.87
CA ARG A 149 12.26 -6.64 -7.57
C ARG A 149 11.63 -5.30 -7.97
N ARG A 150 10.46 -5.32 -8.62
CA ARG A 150 9.74 -4.06 -8.96
C ARG A 150 9.45 -3.20 -7.73
N ARG A 151 9.08 -3.81 -6.62
CA ARG A 151 8.84 -3.09 -5.35
C ARG A 151 10.12 -2.48 -4.77
N LEU A 152 11.23 -3.20 -4.87
CA LEU A 152 12.55 -2.69 -4.46
C LEU A 152 12.99 -1.54 -5.37
N ASP A 153 12.80 -1.65 -6.68
CA ASP A 153 13.10 -0.57 -7.64
C ASP A 153 12.36 0.73 -7.30
N VAL A 154 11.12 0.65 -6.80
CA VAL A 154 10.38 1.81 -6.30
C VAL A 154 10.96 2.29 -4.96
N ALA A 155 11.26 1.37 -4.03
CA ALA A 155 11.81 1.72 -2.72
C ALA A 155 13.16 2.44 -2.82
N GLU A 156 14.00 2.03 -3.77
CA GLU A 156 15.30 2.66 -4.07
C GLU A 156 15.21 4.12 -4.50
N THR A 157 14.06 4.58 -5.00
CA THR A 157 13.87 6.00 -5.34
C THR A 157 13.90 6.91 -4.12
N GLY A 158 13.62 6.39 -2.93
CA GLY A 158 13.51 7.17 -1.69
C GLY A 158 12.33 8.15 -1.65
N VAL A 159 11.52 8.23 -2.71
CA VAL A 159 10.41 9.17 -2.79
C VAL A 159 9.22 8.61 -2.02
N GLU A 160 8.84 9.27 -0.94
CA GLU A 160 7.72 8.85 -0.11
C GLU A 160 6.46 9.69 -0.35
N LEU A 161 5.32 9.07 -0.05
CA LEU A 161 4.01 9.73 -0.05
C LEU A 161 3.87 10.66 1.17
N PRO A 162 2.98 11.65 1.13
CA PRO A 162 2.56 12.35 2.34
C PRO A 162 2.15 11.35 3.44
N GLY A 163 2.71 11.51 4.63
CA GLY A 163 2.53 10.58 5.76
C GLY A 163 3.52 9.40 5.79
N GLY A 164 4.53 9.37 4.90
CA GLY A 164 5.62 8.38 4.86
C GLY A 164 5.28 7.11 4.07
N GLY A 165 6.32 6.34 3.69
CA GLY A 165 6.17 5.13 2.87
C GLY A 165 5.70 5.39 1.44
N GLN A 166 5.59 4.32 0.65
CA GLN A 166 5.28 4.39 -0.78
C GLN A 166 4.03 3.59 -1.16
N VAL A 167 3.32 3.01 -0.18
CA VAL A 167 2.06 2.28 -0.35
C VAL A 167 0.94 3.17 0.14
N ILE A 168 -0.15 3.30 -0.64
CA ILE A 168 -1.29 4.16 -0.27
C ILE A 168 -2.00 3.60 0.97
N PHE A 169 -2.39 2.33 0.94
CA PHE A 169 -3.07 1.62 2.02
C PHE A 169 -2.50 0.21 2.18
N PRO A 170 -2.55 -0.37 3.38
CA PRO A 170 -2.93 0.22 4.65
C PRO A 170 -1.86 1.16 5.22
N GLY A 171 -2.09 1.71 6.39
CA GLY A 171 -1.08 2.45 7.14
C GLY A 171 -1.29 3.96 7.18
N ARG A 172 -2.30 4.46 6.50
CA ARG A 172 -2.77 5.85 6.57
C ARG A 172 -4.25 5.96 6.31
N ARG A 173 -4.80 7.11 6.64
CA ARG A 173 -6.13 7.59 6.26
C ARG A 173 -5.97 8.92 5.52
N MET A 174 -6.85 9.21 4.57
CA MET A 174 -6.86 10.49 3.89
C MET A 174 -8.16 11.24 4.18
N VAL A 175 -8.06 12.56 4.35
CA VAL A 175 -9.22 13.44 4.55
C VAL A 175 -9.10 14.60 3.58
N ALA A 176 -10.06 14.71 2.66
CA ALA A 176 -10.00 15.60 1.51
C ALA A 176 -11.03 16.73 1.57
N LEU A 177 -10.68 17.86 1.01
CA LEU A 177 -11.63 18.87 0.54
C LEU A 177 -11.91 18.60 -0.94
N TYR A 178 -13.19 18.47 -1.30
CA TYR A 178 -13.67 18.24 -2.66
C TYR A 178 -14.07 19.55 -3.34
N GLY A 179 -13.89 19.65 -4.65
CA GLY A 179 -14.41 20.74 -5.46
C GLY A 179 -13.46 21.17 -6.59
N HIS A 180 -13.84 22.23 -7.30
CA HIS A 180 -13.05 22.84 -8.37
C HIS A 180 -12.43 24.16 -7.91
N PRO A 181 -11.13 24.41 -8.10
CA PRO A 181 -10.48 25.65 -7.74
C PRO A 181 -11.19 26.89 -8.33
N GLY A 182 -11.57 27.82 -7.45
CA GLY A 182 -12.24 29.07 -7.85
C GLY A 182 -13.72 28.94 -8.20
N ALA A 183 -14.35 27.77 -7.97
CA ALA A 183 -15.77 27.54 -8.17
C ALA A 183 -16.45 27.02 -6.88
N PRO A 184 -16.86 27.94 -5.96
CA PRO A 184 -17.48 27.54 -4.69
C PRO A 184 -18.74 26.68 -4.83
N ALA A 185 -19.49 26.86 -5.90
CA ALA A 185 -20.68 26.06 -6.18
C ALA A 185 -20.39 24.57 -6.48
N LEU A 186 -19.13 24.23 -6.75
CA LEU A 186 -18.71 22.86 -7.04
C LEU A 186 -18.05 22.16 -5.82
N GLY A 187 -18.06 22.81 -4.67
CA GLY A 187 -17.57 22.25 -3.43
C GLY A 187 -16.58 23.11 -2.67
N VAL A 188 -16.36 22.75 -1.41
CA VAL A 188 -15.65 23.55 -0.41
C VAL A 188 -14.18 23.82 -0.74
N LEU A 189 -13.57 23.06 -1.64
CA LEU A 189 -12.22 23.35 -2.12
C LEU A 189 -12.17 24.70 -2.88
N GLY A 190 -13.21 25.01 -3.64
CA GLY A 190 -13.31 26.22 -4.46
C GLY A 190 -13.64 27.48 -3.71
N GLU A 191 -14.02 27.41 -2.43
CA GLU A 191 -14.42 28.57 -1.61
C GLU A 191 -13.26 29.51 -1.24
N GLN A 192 -12.03 29.04 -1.35
CA GLN A 192 -10.87 29.81 -0.94
C GLN A 192 -9.64 29.55 -1.83
N PRO A 193 -8.65 30.48 -1.84
CA PRO A 193 -7.37 30.25 -2.52
C PRO A 193 -6.58 29.08 -1.93
N VAL A 194 -5.60 28.59 -2.67
CA VAL A 194 -4.83 27.37 -2.36
C VAL A 194 -4.19 27.33 -0.97
N ARG A 195 -3.63 28.45 -0.49
CA ARG A 195 -3.01 28.49 0.86
C ARG A 195 -4.02 28.32 1.99
N PRO A 196 -5.13 29.07 2.06
CA PRO A 196 -6.23 28.80 2.99
C PRO A 196 -6.83 27.40 2.85
N ALA A 197 -6.98 26.86 1.62
CA ALA A 197 -7.45 25.50 1.39
C ALA A 197 -6.52 24.46 2.03
N ILE A 198 -5.19 24.59 1.87
CA ILE A 198 -4.20 23.73 2.54
C ILE A 198 -4.38 23.79 4.07
N ALA A 199 -4.51 25.00 4.63
CA ALA A 199 -4.71 25.16 6.06
C ALA A 199 -6.02 24.52 6.54
N ARG A 200 -7.12 24.65 5.77
CA ARG A 200 -8.43 24.02 6.07
C ARG A 200 -8.32 22.49 6.03
N ALA A 201 -7.70 21.93 5.00
CA ALA A 201 -7.49 20.48 4.87
C ALA A 201 -6.66 19.93 6.04
N LYS A 202 -5.57 20.60 6.42
CA LYS A 202 -4.74 20.22 7.57
C LYS A 202 -5.51 20.28 8.89
N ARG A 203 -6.31 21.32 9.12
CA ARG A 203 -7.15 21.42 10.33
C ARG A 203 -8.19 20.30 10.37
N LEU A 204 -8.81 19.98 9.24
CA LEU A 204 -9.79 18.90 9.15
C LEU A 204 -9.12 17.53 9.39
N ALA A 205 -8.00 17.23 8.73
CA ALA A 205 -7.21 16.02 8.98
C ALA A 205 -6.78 15.90 10.45
N GLY A 206 -6.39 17.00 11.09
CA GLY A 206 -6.05 17.07 12.52
C GLY A 206 -7.21 16.69 13.45
N ARG A 207 -8.48 16.91 13.05
CA ARG A 207 -9.65 16.44 13.81
C ARG A 207 -9.77 14.92 13.78
N TYR A 208 -9.46 14.30 12.64
CA TYR A 208 -9.44 12.84 12.50
C TYR A 208 -8.23 12.22 13.20
N GLN A 209 -7.05 12.86 13.14
CA GLN A 209 -5.83 12.33 13.77
C GLN A 209 -6.00 12.04 15.28
N ARG A 210 -6.85 12.81 15.96
CA ARG A 210 -7.15 12.59 17.38
C ARG A 210 -8.01 11.34 17.66
N LEU A 211 -8.56 10.72 16.62
CA LEU A 211 -9.51 9.61 16.72
C LEU A 211 -8.90 8.27 16.28
N VAL A 212 -7.74 8.30 15.61
CA VAL A 212 -7.12 7.11 15.01
C VAL A 212 -5.61 7.12 15.26
N LYS A 213 -5.00 5.93 15.19
CA LYS A 213 -3.55 5.75 15.44
C LYS A 213 -2.72 5.96 14.18
N GLU A 214 -3.25 5.52 13.03
CA GLU A 214 -2.58 5.68 11.75
C GLU A 214 -2.46 7.17 11.36
N PRO A 215 -1.43 7.58 10.62
CA PRO A 215 -1.31 8.92 10.08
C PRO A 215 -2.54 9.33 9.27
N VAL A 216 -3.06 10.53 9.53
CA VAL A 216 -4.15 11.12 8.75
C VAL A 216 -3.57 12.19 7.82
N VAL A 217 -3.57 11.90 6.53
CA VAL A 217 -3.03 12.76 5.49
C VAL A 217 -4.12 13.71 4.99
N PRO A 218 -3.89 15.03 5.02
CA PRO A 218 -4.78 15.97 4.35
C PRO A 218 -4.72 15.76 2.84
N ALA A 219 -5.84 15.92 2.17
CA ALA A 219 -5.92 15.75 0.73
C ALA A 219 -6.79 16.84 0.08
N PHE A 220 -6.58 17.00 -1.23
CA PHE A 220 -7.49 17.66 -2.14
C PHE A 220 -8.06 16.65 -3.10
N GLU A 221 -9.34 16.72 -3.35
CA GLU A 221 -10.01 16.02 -4.44
C GLU A 221 -10.51 17.09 -5.41
N ILE A 222 -9.75 17.27 -6.48
CA ILE A 222 -9.93 18.36 -7.44
C ILE A 222 -10.74 17.85 -8.63
N ILE A 223 -11.91 18.40 -8.86
CA ILE A 223 -12.65 18.17 -10.09
C ILE A 223 -11.81 18.77 -11.24
N ALA A 224 -11.11 17.93 -11.97
CA ALA A 224 -10.23 18.33 -13.07
C ALA A 224 -11.02 18.52 -14.38
N THR A 225 -12.10 17.75 -14.55
CA THR A 225 -13.05 17.92 -15.65
C THR A 225 -14.45 18.02 -15.07
N VAL A 226 -15.17 19.04 -15.44
CA VAL A 226 -16.49 19.38 -14.88
C VAL A 226 -17.57 19.02 -15.89
N ALA A 227 -18.54 18.20 -15.48
CA ALA A 227 -19.70 17.89 -16.30
C ALA A 227 -20.46 19.18 -16.67
N SER A 228 -20.82 19.31 -17.94
CA SER A 228 -21.44 20.52 -18.53
C SER A 228 -22.83 20.24 -19.08
N GLY A 229 -23.75 21.19 -18.86
CA GLY A 229 -25.08 21.17 -19.50
C GLY A 229 -25.06 21.48 -21.00
N SER A 230 -23.97 22.09 -21.48
CA SER A 230 -23.76 22.35 -22.92
C SER A 230 -22.79 21.32 -23.50
N ALA A 231 -22.97 21.05 -24.79
CA ALA A 231 -22.14 20.07 -25.51
C ALA A 231 -20.65 20.49 -25.62
N GLY A 232 -20.35 21.75 -25.46
CA GLY A 232 -19.00 22.23 -25.69
C GLY A 232 -18.65 22.30 -27.20
N LYS A 233 -17.40 22.63 -27.51
CA LYS A 233 -16.90 22.67 -28.90
C LYS A 233 -16.70 21.29 -29.51
N ASP A 234 -16.38 20.31 -28.69
CA ASP A 234 -16.12 18.92 -29.03
C ASP A 234 -17.34 18.01 -28.89
N GLY A 235 -18.43 18.53 -28.35
CA GLY A 235 -19.71 17.82 -28.25
C GLY A 235 -19.77 16.82 -27.10
N ASP A 236 -18.85 16.89 -26.13
CA ASP A 236 -18.68 15.85 -25.10
C ASP A 236 -19.42 16.12 -23.78
N TYR A 237 -19.92 17.33 -23.55
CA TYR A 237 -20.60 17.71 -22.30
C TYR A 237 -19.66 17.69 -21.06
N SER A 238 -18.40 18.01 -21.28
CA SER A 238 -17.40 18.19 -20.23
C SER A 238 -16.63 19.50 -20.43
N SER A 239 -16.08 20.04 -19.37
CA SER A 239 -15.22 21.22 -19.41
C SER A 239 -13.93 20.93 -18.66
N GLU A 240 -12.85 20.76 -19.39
CA GLU A 240 -11.60 20.34 -18.83
C GLU A 240 -10.74 21.53 -18.40
N ALA A 241 -10.34 21.55 -17.14
CA ALA A 241 -9.35 22.50 -16.68
C ALA A 241 -7.98 22.19 -17.31
N SER A 242 -7.28 23.22 -17.77
CA SER A 242 -5.94 23.01 -18.31
C SER A 242 -4.95 22.54 -17.24
N VAL A 243 -3.95 21.75 -17.65
CA VAL A 243 -2.84 21.36 -16.76
C VAL A 243 -2.15 22.58 -16.15
N ALA A 244 -2.05 23.69 -16.90
CA ALA A 244 -1.47 24.94 -16.42
C ALA A 244 -2.28 25.57 -15.28
N ALA A 245 -3.61 25.49 -15.34
CA ALA A 245 -4.48 26.03 -14.28
C ALA A 245 -4.42 25.19 -13.00
N LEU A 246 -4.33 23.85 -13.12
CA LEU A 246 -4.30 22.94 -11.96
C LEU A 246 -2.90 22.81 -11.33
N ARG A 247 -1.83 22.98 -12.11
CA ARG A 247 -0.44 22.79 -11.66
C ARG A 247 -0.10 23.60 -10.40
N PRO A 248 -0.45 24.88 -10.24
CA PRO A 248 -0.16 25.65 -9.02
C PRO A 248 -0.77 25.02 -7.77
N TRP A 249 -1.99 24.49 -7.86
CA TRP A 249 -2.67 23.80 -6.76
C TRP A 249 -1.98 22.49 -6.40
N VAL A 250 -1.69 21.68 -7.41
CA VAL A 250 -0.99 20.38 -7.24
C VAL A 250 0.39 20.58 -6.63
N ASP A 251 1.16 21.56 -7.13
CA ASP A 251 2.51 21.83 -6.64
C ASP A 251 2.53 22.38 -5.22
N ALA A 252 1.59 23.29 -4.89
CA ALA A 252 1.46 23.82 -3.55
C ALA A 252 1.02 22.73 -2.55
N ALA A 253 0.09 21.85 -2.95
CA ALA A 253 -0.34 20.70 -2.17
C ALA A 253 0.84 19.77 -1.85
N GLY A 254 1.61 19.36 -2.87
CA GLY A 254 2.77 18.48 -2.70
C GLY A 254 3.81 19.05 -1.74
N ARG A 255 4.19 20.33 -1.91
CA ARG A 255 5.12 21.01 -0.99
C ARG A 255 4.60 21.08 0.45
N ALA A 256 3.28 21.08 0.61
CA ALA A 256 2.64 21.17 1.93
C ALA A 256 2.35 19.79 2.57
N GLY A 257 2.69 18.68 1.92
CA GLY A 257 2.38 17.34 2.38
C GLY A 257 0.89 17.00 2.26
N VAL A 258 0.20 17.55 1.24
CA VAL A 258 -1.20 17.30 0.92
C VAL A 258 -1.25 16.37 -0.29
N TYR A 259 -1.98 15.27 -0.20
CA TYR A 259 -2.22 14.38 -1.35
C TYR A 259 -3.27 14.99 -2.27
N VAL A 260 -3.18 14.73 -3.57
CA VAL A 260 -4.14 15.25 -4.54
C VAL A 260 -4.79 14.08 -5.28
N VAL A 261 -6.09 14.14 -5.46
CA VAL A 261 -6.85 13.26 -6.35
C VAL A 261 -7.45 14.12 -7.45
N LEU A 262 -7.17 13.81 -8.70
CA LEU A 262 -7.82 14.47 -9.84
C LEU A 262 -9.08 13.71 -10.19
N ASP A 263 -10.23 14.34 -10.03
CA ASP A 263 -11.53 13.76 -10.33
C ASP A 263 -11.99 14.11 -11.75
N LEU A 264 -12.46 13.09 -12.49
CA LEU A 264 -12.90 13.20 -13.86
C LEU A 264 -14.41 13.02 -13.98
N GLN A 265 -15.07 14.03 -14.54
CA GLN A 265 -16.47 14.02 -14.92
C GLN A 265 -16.57 14.12 -16.47
N PRO A 266 -16.46 12.99 -17.20
CA PRO A 266 -16.00 12.96 -18.58
C PRO A 266 -17.06 13.32 -19.61
N GLY A 267 -18.31 13.44 -19.23
CA GLY A 267 -19.37 13.58 -20.22
C GLY A 267 -19.38 12.39 -21.17
N ARG A 268 -19.34 12.65 -22.48
CA ARG A 268 -19.31 11.61 -23.52
C ARG A 268 -17.92 11.11 -23.88
N THR A 269 -16.87 11.80 -23.45
CA THR A 269 -15.48 11.33 -23.63
C THR A 269 -15.22 10.15 -22.71
N ASP A 270 -14.40 9.17 -23.12
CA ASP A 270 -13.99 8.08 -22.25
C ASP A 270 -12.97 8.53 -21.19
N PHE A 271 -12.98 7.82 -20.07
CA PHE A 271 -12.10 8.15 -18.93
C PHE A 271 -10.61 8.10 -19.28
N LEU A 272 -10.18 7.15 -20.13
CA LEU A 272 -8.78 7.02 -20.50
C LEU A 272 -8.28 8.23 -21.30
N THR A 273 -9.10 8.71 -22.22
CA THR A 273 -8.80 9.91 -23.01
C THR A 273 -8.64 11.13 -22.11
N GLN A 274 -9.55 11.34 -21.15
CA GLN A 274 -9.42 12.44 -20.19
C GLN A 274 -8.25 12.26 -19.23
N ALA A 275 -8.02 11.05 -18.68
CA ALA A 275 -6.90 10.79 -17.78
C ALA A 275 -5.55 11.11 -18.43
N LYS A 276 -5.37 10.79 -19.71
CA LYS A 276 -4.15 11.08 -20.47
C LYS A 276 -3.85 12.57 -20.59
N ARG A 277 -4.85 13.44 -20.59
CA ARG A 277 -4.65 14.91 -20.59
C ARG A 277 -3.86 15.38 -19.37
N TYR A 278 -4.01 14.66 -18.24
CA TYR A 278 -3.36 14.99 -16.97
C TYR A 278 -2.14 14.13 -16.65
N ALA A 279 -1.57 13.42 -17.63
CA ALA A 279 -0.42 12.52 -17.44
C ALA A 279 0.75 13.19 -16.70
N ASP A 280 1.04 14.47 -16.99
CA ASP A 280 2.12 15.22 -16.33
C ASP A 280 1.86 15.47 -14.84
N LEU A 281 0.60 15.71 -14.46
CA LEU A 281 0.22 15.86 -13.07
C LEU A 281 0.19 14.50 -12.36
N LEU A 282 -0.34 13.47 -13.02
CA LEU A 282 -0.36 12.10 -12.53
C LEU A 282 1.04 11.49 -12.41
N ALA A 283 2.04 12.03 -13.09
CA ALA A 283 3.45 11.65 -12.92
C ALA A 283 4.04 12.13 -11.58
N LYS A 284 3.37 13.01 -10.84
CA LYS A 284 3.83 13.43 -9.51
C LYS A 284 3.48 12.36 -8.46
N PRO A 285 4.37 12.05 -7.50
CA PRO A 285 4.16 10.96 -6.54
C PRO A 285 2.91 11.12 -5.68
N HIS A 286 2.54 12.34 -5.33
CA HIS A 286 1.42 12.68 -4.45
C HIS A 286 0.09 12.93 -5.20
N VAL A 287 -0.04 12.46 -6.45
CA VAL A 287 -1.24 12.66 -7.27
C VAL A 287 -1.85 11.33 -7.66
N GLY A 288 -3.10 11.12 -7.29
CA GLY A 288 -3.97 10.01 -7.69
C GLY A 288 -5.06 10.47 -8.65
N LEU A 289 -5.94 9.55 -9.00
CA LEU A 289 -7.01 9.74 -9.98
C LEU A 289 -8.34 9.26 -9.40
N ALA A 290 -9.41 9.98 -9.67
CA ALA A 290 -10.78 9.54 -9.44
C ALA A 290 -11.54 9.50 -10.77
N LEU A 291 -12.41 8.52 -10.89
CA LEU A 291 -13.37 8.39 -11.96
C LEU A 291 -14.77 8.57 -11.38
N ASP A 292 -15.53 9.49 -11.93
CA ASP A 292 -16.92 9.74 -11.52
C ASP A 292 -17.90 9.27 -12.61
N PRO A 293 -18.35 8.01 -12.55
CA PRO A 293 -19.27 7.44 -13.53
C PRO A 293 -20.64 8.08 -13.56
N GLU A 294 -21.04 8.85 -12.55
CA GLU A 294 -22.30 9.59 -12.56
C GLU A 294 -22.40 10.48 -13.79
N TRP A 295 -21.27 11.03 -14.21
CA TRP A 295 -21.16 11.96 -15.33
C TRP A 295 -20.67 11.31 -16.63
N ARG A 296 -20.51 9.98 -16.70
CA ARG A 296 -20.16 9.27 -17.92
C ARG A 296 -21.39 9.07 -18.79
N LEU A 297 -21.49 9.87 -19.84
CA LEU A 297 -22.64 9.88 -20.76
C LEU A 297 -22.38 9.01 -21.99
N HIS A 298 -23.42 8.32 -22.45
CA HIS A 298 -23.42 7.59 -23.70
C HIS A 298 -24.13 8.39 -24.81
N ARG A 299 -24.03 7.89 -26.05
CA ARG A 299 -24.69 8.54 -27.21
C ARG A 299 -26.19 8.74 -26.93
N GLY A 300 -26.68 9.95 -27.17
CA GLY A 300 -28.07 10.34 -26.94
C GLY A 300 -28.39 10.80 -25.50
N GLN A 301 -27.50 10.57 -24.55
CA GLN A 301 -27.66 11.04 -23.17
C GLN A 301 -27.21 12.49 -23.00
N ARG A 302 -27.78 13.15 -21.99
CA ARG A 302 -27.46 14.55 -21.64
C ARG A 302 -27.25 14.71 -20.17
N HIS A 303 -26.47 15.72 -19.80
CA HIS A 303 -26.25 16.12 -18.42
C HIS A 303 -27.58 16.27 -17.65
N LEU A 304 -27.62 15.75 -16.43
CA LEU A 304 -28.79 15.71 -15.52
C LEU A 304 -30.04 14.99 -16.08
N GLY A 305 -30.00 14.44 -17.27
CA GLY A 305 -31.11 13.65 -17.82
C GLY A 305 -31.20 12.23 -17.24
N GLN A 306 -30.08 11.71 -16.78
CA GLN A 306 -29.94 10.39 -16.14
C GLN A 306 -28.62 10.35 -15.35
N ILE A 307 -28.49 9.35 -14.49
CA ILE A 307 -27.23 9.00 -13.88
C ILE A 307 -26.40 8.24 -14.92
N GLY A 308 -25.15 8.66 -15.12
CA GLY A 308 -24.22 8.03 -16.05
C GLY A 308 -23.77 6.65 -15.61
N SER A 309 -23.03 5.97 -16.49
CA SER A 309 -22.50 4.64 -16.18
C SER A 309 -21.27 4.32 -17.03
N VAL A 310 -20.44 3.39 -16.51
CA VAL A 310 -19.25 2.88 -17.20
C VAL A 310 -19.18 1.36 -17.05
N GLY A 311 -18.62 0.67 -18.04
CA GLY A 311 -18.33 -0.75 -17.93
C GLY A 311 -16.94 -1.01 -17.31
N ALA A 312 -16.75 -2.17 -16.66
CA ALA A 312 -15.47 -2.56 -16.10
C ALA A 312 -14.32 -2.56 -17.13
N ALA A 313 -14.62 -2.80 -18.40
CA ALA A 313 -13.60 -2.77 -19.47
C ALA A 313 -12.98 -1.37 -19.65
N GLU A 314 -13.79 -0.30 -19.62
CA GLU A 314 -13.29 1.08 -19.70
C GLU A 314 -12.49 1.44 -18.44
N VAL A 315 -12.98 1.07 -17.25
CA VAL A 315 -12.23 1.25 -16.00
C VAL A 315 -10.88 0.54 -16.06
N ASN A 316 -10.86 -0.70 -16.55
CA ASN A 316 -9.62 -1.49 -16.67
C ASN A 316 -8.62 -0.90 -17.68
N SER A 317 -9.08 -0.18 -18.69
CA SER A 317 -8.19 0.55 -19.58
C SER A 317 -7.43 1.66 -18.86
N VAL A 318 -8.11 2.36 -17.92
CA VAL A 318 -7.49 3.36 -17.05
C VAL A 318 -6.56 2.70 -16.05
N VAL A 319 -6.99 1.60 -15.42
CA VAL A 319 -6.15 0.80 -14.49
C VAL A 319 -4.84 0.42 -15.17
N ALA A 320 -4.90 -0.19 -16.35
CA ALA A 320 -3.72 -0.64 -17.07
C ALA A 320 -2.78 0.53 -17.44
N TRP A 321 -3.33 1.63 -17.91
CA TRP A 321 -2.56 2.80 -18.29
C TRP A 321 -1.91 3.49 -17.08
N LEU A 322 -2.67 3.69 -15.98
CA LEU A 322 -2.16 4.36 -14.78
C LEU A 322 -1.11 3.50 -14.07
N ALA A 323 -1.30 2.18 -14.03
CA ALA A 323 -0.31 1.24 -13.52
C ALA A 323 0.98 1.29 -14.34
N LYS A 324 0.87 1.31 -15.69
CA LYS A 324 2.03 1.44 -16.57
C LYS A 324 2.76 2.77 -16.36
N LEU A 325 2.04 3.89 -16.30
CA LEU A 325 2.63 5.21 -16.01
C LEU A 325 3.42 5.20 -14.69
N SER A 326 2.83 4.58 -13.66
CA SER A 326 3.43 4.51 -12.33
C SER A 326 4.67 3.61 -12.31
N GLY A 327 4.59 2.44 -12.93
CA GLY A 327 5.69 1.47 -13.00
C GLY A 327 6.86 1.98 -13.83
N ASP A 328 6.62 2.51 -15.04
CA ASP A 328 7.66 3.05 -15.92
C ASP A 328 8.47 4.16 -15.25
N ARG A 329 7.83 4.93 -14.36
CA ARG A 329 8.44 6.07 -13.66
C ARG A 329 8.87 5.72 -12.23
N LYS A 330 8.74 4.46 -11.82
CA LYS A 330 9.05 3.99 -10.46
C LYS A 330 8.41 4.86 -9.37
N LEU A 331 7.14 5.23 -9.58
CA LEU A 331 6.41 6.08 -8.64
C LEU A 331 5.92 5.26 -7.43
N PRO A 332 5.74 5.90 -6.27
CA PRO A 332 4.94 5.34 -5.20
C PRO A 332 3.56 4.91 -5.70
N GLN A 333 2.93 3.96 -5.00
CA GLN A 333 1.58 3.49 -5.32
C GLN A 333 0.61 4.68 -5.45
N LYS A 334 -0.29 4.62 -6.44
CA LYS A 334 -1.30 5.67 -6.68
C LYS A 334 -2.67 5.22 -6.25
N LEU A 335 -3.44 6.17 -5.73
CA LEU A 335 -4.87 5.99 -5.52
C LEU A 335 -5.59 6.06 -6.86
N LEU A 336 -6.38 5.02 -7.17
CA LEU A 336 -7.44 5.06 -8.18
C LEU A 336 -8.78 4.94 -7.47
N MET A 337 -9.55 6.01 -7.46
CA MET A 337 -10.85 6.10 -6.81
C MET A 337 -11.97 5.95 -7.83
N LEU A 338 -13.03 5.25 -7.44
CA LEU A 338 -14.24 5.07 -8.22
C LEU A 338 -15.41 5.62 -7.41
N HIS A 339 -15.97 6.74 -7.82
CA HIS A 339 -17.19 7.29 -7.22
C HIS A 339 -18.37 6.38 -7.52
N GLN A 340 -19.16 6.07 -6.52
CA GLN A 340 -20.32 5.21 -6.68
C GLN A 340 -21.34 5.43 -5.57
N PHE A 341 -22.61 5.63 -5.94
CA PHE A 341 -23.73 5.59 -5.01
C PHE A 341 -24.84 4.62 -5.44
N ARG A 342 -24.75 4.08 -6.68
CA ARG A 342 -25.60 3.01 -7.21
C ARG A 342 -24.76 1.94 -7.88
N LEU A 343 -25.21 0.68 -7.79
CA LEU A 343 -24.51 -0.44 -8.44
C LEU A 343 -24.48 -0.30 -9.97
N SER A 344 -25.54 0.27 -10.56
CA SER A 344 -25.65 0.49 -12.01
C SER A 344 -24.65 1.47 -12.59
N MET A 345 -23.97 2.28 -11.77
CA MET A 345 -22.94 3.23 -12.25
C MET A 345 -21.70 2.52 -12.79
N ILE A 346 -21.42 1.29 -12.35
CA ILE A 346 -20.29 0.50 -12.86
C ILE A 346 -20.78 -0.90 -13.20
N GLY A 347 -20.91 -1.19 -14.48
CA GLY A 347 -21.29 -2.52 -14.98
C GLY A 347 -20.15 -3.52 -14.81
N ASP A 348 -20.50 -4.80 -14.56
CA ASP A 348 -19.54 -5.90 -14.38
C ASP A 348 -18.42 -5.59 -13.35
N ARG A 349 -18.77 -4.87 -12.30
CA ARG A 349 -17.85 -4.33 -11.28
C ARG A 349 -16.85 -5.35 -10.73
N LYS A 350 -17.22 -6.62 -10.60
CA LYS A 350 -16.33 -7.71 -10.19
C LYS A 350 -15.15 -7.97 -11.12
N ARG A 351 -15.24 -7.52 -12.36
CA ARG A 351 -14.19 -7.69 -13.37
C ARG A 351 -13.16 -6.55 -13.37
N ILE A 352 -13.29 -5.59 -12.45
CA ILE A 352 -12.28 -4.54 -12.29
C ILE A 352 -10.97 -5.19 -11.83
N ASP A 353 -9.88 -4.87 -12.52
CA ASP A 353 -8.52 -5.30 -12.16
C ASP A 353 -8.02 -4.49 -10.96
N THR A 354 -8.11 -5.07 -9.79
CA THR A 354 -7.66 -4.50 -8.51
C THR A 354 -6.31 -5.07 -8.05
N GLY A 355 -5.69 -5.92 -8.86
CA GLY A 355 -4.48 -6.66 -8.50
C GLY A 355 -3.16 -5.96 -8.84
N ARG A 356 -3.17 -4.75 -9.38
CA ARG A 356 -1.96 -4.03 -9.77
C ARG A 356 -1.19 -3.50 -8.56
N ASP A 357 0.07 -3.87 -8.45
CA ASP A 357 0.95 -3.42 -7.36
C ASP A 357 1.15 -1.90 -7.33
N GLU A 358 1.01 -1.25 -8.46
CA GLU A 358 1.17 0.19 -8.66
C GLU A 358 -0.01 1.01 -8.17
N LEU A 359 -1.18 0.37 -7.93
CA LEU A 359 -2.43 1.06 -7.64
C LEU A 359 -3.09 0.54 -6.35
N ALA A 360 -3.72 1.46 -5.62
CA ALA A 360 -4.72 1.16 -4.60
C ALA A 360 -6.09 1.56 -5.16
N VAL A 361 -6.93 0.58 -5.48
CA VAL A 361 -8.28 0.83 -5.98
C VAL A 361 -9.23 1.04 -4.80
N LEU A 362 -10.00 2.14 -4.83
CA LEU A 362 -10.93 2.52 -3.78
C LEU A 362 -12.31 2.80 -4.37
N ILE A 363 -13.36 2.22 -3.78
CA ILE A 363 -14.75 2.62 -4.05
C ILE A 363 -15.14 3.69 -3.05
N HIS A 364 -15.51 4.85 -3.55
CA HIS A 364 -15.95 5.99 -2.76
C HIS A 364 -17.47 6.04 -2.71
N ALA A 365 -18.05 5.82 -1.53
CA ALA A 365 -19.50 5.90 -1.33
C ALA A 365 -19.93 7.36 -1.33
N ASP A 366 -20.52 7.78 -2.44
CA ASP A 366 -20.80 9.17 -2.78
C ASP A 366 -22.29 9.54 -2.70
N GLY A 367 -23.04 8.82 -1.88
CA GLY A 367 -24.44 9.16 -1.61
C GLY A 367 -24.58 10.22 -0.52
N PHE A 368 -25.49 11.16 -0.72
CA PHE A 368 -25.87 12.19 0.25
C PHE A 368 -27.23 11.89 0.91
N GLY A 369 -27.62 12.71 1.89
CA GLY A 369 -28.93 12.65 2.55
C GLY A 369 -28.87 12.23 4.01
N GLY A 370 -29.94 11.63 4.50
CA GLY A 370 -30.03 11.17 5.89
C GLY A 370 -29.16 9.94 6.17
N ALA A 371 -28.89 9.68 7.44
CA ALA A 371 -28.06 8.56 7.85
C ALA A 371 -28.54 7.19 7.30
N GLY A 372 -29.87 6.99 7.25
CA GLY A 372 -30.47 5.77 6.71
C GLY A 372 -30.13 5.54 5.23
N GLU A 373 -30.25 6.58 4.41
CA GLU A 373 -29.96 6.57 2.97
C GLU A 373 -28.47 6.32 2.72
N LYS A 374 -27.60 7.03 3.41
CA LYS A 374 -26.15 6.88 3.31
C LYS A 374 -25.69 5.49 3.73
N PHE A 375 -26.21 4.93 4.83
CA PHE A 375 -25.90 3.56 5.23
C PHE A 375 -26.51 2.51 4.29
N ASN A 376 -27.64 2.81 3.64
CA ASN A 376 -28.19 1.94 2.60
C ASN A 376 -27.23 1.88 1.39
N THR A 377 -26.80 3.03 0.89
CA THR A 377 -25.76 3.12 -0.14
C THR A 377 -24.51 2.31 0.25
N TRP A 378 -23.97 2.56 1.45
CA TRP A 378 -22.80 1.86 1.98
C TRP A 378 -22.95 0.33 2.00
N ARG A 379 -24.09 -0.17 2.47
CA ARG A 379 -24.37 -1.62 2.51
C ARG A 379 -24.48 -2.20 1.10
N ASN A 380 -25.24 -1.54 0.22
CA ASN A 380 -25.46 -2.01 -1.15
C ASN A 380 -24.16 -2.09 -1.95
N LEU A 381 -23.32 -1.07 -1.87
CA LEU A 381 -22.02 -1.07 -2.57
C LEU A 381 -21.10 -2.20 -2.06
N ARG A 382 -21.23 -2.58 -0.79
CA ARG A 382 -20.41 -3.60 -0.14
C ARG A 382 -20.97 -5.01 -0.19
N ALA A 383 -22.20 -5.20 -0.66
CA ALA A 383 -22.83 -6.52 -0.69
C ALA A 383 -22.09 -7.51 -1.59
N ASP A 384 -21.50 -7.05 -2.70
CA ASP A 384 -20.80 -7.90 -3.66
C ASP A 384 -19.70 -7.09 -4.39
N PRO A 385 -18.63 -6.70 -3.68
CA PRO A 385 -17.62 -5.82 -4.22
C PRO A 385 -16.58 -6.57 -5.08
N PRO A 386 -15.79 -5.87 -5.89
CA PRO A 386 -14.52 -6.38 -6.40
C PRO A 386 -13.61 -6.83 -5.25
N GLN A 387 -12.69 -7.74 -5.53
CA GLN A 387 -11.71 -8.18 -4.54
C GLN A 387 -10.71 -7.04 -4.23
N HIS A 388 -10.15 -7.05 -3.02
CA HIS A 388 -9.04 -6.17 -2.63
C HIS A 388 -9.28 -4.67 -2.86
N VAL A 389 -10.53 -4.18 -2.75
CA VAL A 389 -10.83 -2.76 -2.81
C VAL A 389 -10.80 -2.11 -1.43
N TRP A 390 -10.42 -0.84 -1.42
CA TRP A 390 -10.53 0.05 -0.27
C TRP A 390 -11.85 0.81 -0.29
N TRP A 391 -12.22 1.44 0.82
CA TRP A 391 -13.51 2.09 0.98
C TRP A 391 -13.36 3.54 1.39
N GLY A 392 -14.04 4.43 0.67
CA GLY A 392 -14.16 5.85 0.96
C GLY A 392 -15.59 6.25 1.29
N TRP A 393 -15.71 7.39 1.95
CA TRP A 393 -16.97 7.99 2.39
C TRP A 393 -16.98 9.48 2.12
N LYS A 394 -18.05 10.02 1.53
CA LYS A 394 -18.23 11.44 1.30
C LYS A 394 -19.18 12.04 2.33
N ASN A 395 -18.83 13.19 2.87
CA ASN A 395 -19.67 14.03 3.71
C ASN A 395 -20.01 15.30 2.92
N PHE A 396 -21.29 15.67 2.95
CA PHE A 396 -21.81 16.84 2.28
C PHE A 396 -22.25 17.85 3.33
N TYR A 397 -21.73 19.08 3.25
CA TYR A 397 -22.10 20.12 4.23
C TYR A 397 -23.54 20.54 4.11
N ASP A 398 -24.06 20.62 2.88
CA ASP A 398 -25.38 21.18 2.60
C ASP A 398 -26.49 20.10 2.47
N GLU A 399 -26.15 18.90 1.97
CA GLU A 399 -27.12 17.85 1.61
C GLU A 399 -27.27 16.79 2.70
N ASP A 400 -26.26 16.56 3.55
CA ASP A 400 -26.34 15.56 4.63
C ASP A 400 -27.10 16.12 5.85
N ARG A 401 -28.08 15.40 6.34
CA ARG A 401 -28.93 15.85 7.44
C ARG A 401 -29.11 14.78 8.52
N PRO A 402 -28.36 14.89 9.63
CA PRO A 402 -27.20 15.75 9.85
C PRO A 402 -25.93 15.15 9.20
N MET A 403 -25.01 16.00 8.74
CA MET A 403 -23.68 15.56 8.33
C MET A 403 -22.96 14.83 9.48
N PHE A 404 -22.22 13.78 9.18
CA PHE A 404 -21.52 12.99 10.18
C PHE A 404 -20.33 13.77 10.74
N THR A 405 -20.18 13.74 12.06
CA THR A 405 -18.97 14.20 12.72
C THR A 405 -17.78 13.29 12.36
N PRO A 406 -16.53 13.77 12.50
CA PRO A 406 -15.35 12.90 12.30
C PRO A 406 -15.41 11.60 13.12
N ALA A 407 -15.84 11.66 14.38
CA ALA A 407 -15.98 10.49 15.25
C ALA A 407 -17.02 9.49 14.71
N ARG A 408 -18.16 9.97 14.25
CA ARG A 408 -19.18 9.13 13.64
C ARG A 408 -18.72 8.53 12.33
N THR A 409 -17.98 9.28 11.51
CA THR A 409 -17.43 8.78 10.24
C THR A 409 -16.39 7.67 10.48
N VAL A 410 -15.48 7.84 11.43
CA VAL A 410 -14.50 6.80 11.80
C VAL A 410 -15.17 5.54 12.37
N ALA A 411 -16.31 5.68 13.04
CA ALA A 411 -17.05 4.57 13.63
C ALA A 411 -17.78 3.68 12.58
N ILE A 412 -17.92 4.12 11.33
CA ILE A 412 -18.48 3.32 10.23
C ILE A 412 -17.68 2.01 10.08
N LYS A 413 -18.36 0.91 9.80
CA LYS A 413 -17.72 -0.42 9.65
C LYS A 413 -17.89 -0.96 8.21
N PRO A 414 -16.75 -1.36 7.55
CA PRO A 414 -15.37 -1.07 7.93
C PRO A 414 -15.12 0.45 7.97
N SER A 415 -14.16 0.89 8.77
CA SER A 415 -13.85 2.32 8.83
C SER A 415 -13.29 2.81 7.47
N PRO A 416 -13.87 3.86 6.86
CA PRO A 416 -13.39 4.34 5.57
C PRO A 416 -11.96 4.87 5.70
N VAL A 417 -11.10 4.51 4.74
CA VAL A 417 -9.71 4.95 4.71
C VAL A 417 -9.52 6.27 3.95
N PHE A 418 -10.50 6.69 3.21
CA PHE A 418 -10.57 7.99 2.53
C PHE A 418 -11.91 8.67 2.88
N VAL A 419 -11.87 9.94 3.27
CA VAL A 419 -13.08 10.71 3.56
C VAL A 419 -12.97 12.05 2.85
N SER A 420 -13.94 12.38 1.98
CA SER A 420 -14.02 13.71 1.38
C SER A 420 -15.16 14.54 1.95
N TYR A 421 -15.04 15.83 1.79
CA TYR A 421 -15.99 16.85 2.22
C TYR A 421 -16.29 17.78 1.05
N GLN A 422 -17.58 17.82 0.67
CA GLN A 422 -18.11 18.72 -0.35
C GLN A 422 -18.99 19.78 0.26
#